data_02ec706411e0f202a7eb98e60e25a200
#
_entry.id   02ec706411e0f202a7eb98e60e25a200
#
_cell.length_a   1.000
_cell.length_b   1.000
_cell.length_c   1.000
_cell.angle_alpha   90.00
_cell.angle_beta   90.00
_cell.angle_gamma   90.00
#
_symmetry.space_group_name_H-M   'P 1'
#
loop_
_entity.id
_entity.type
_entity.pdbx_description
1 polymer ?
#
loop_
_entity_poly.entity_id
_entity_poly.type
_entity_poly.pdbx_seq_one_letter_code
_entity_poly.pdbx_strand_id
1 'polypeptide(L)'
;MNPGAMDKTTLSHYTPTDLHSEALQARRVARSLAQPQQLLRSTLLQAVDGFNLQAVFPAHCLLDLQKLNANGTDWRARSPDYRAKLLKELKLQSLPALPGVLSIPMCVDLSGIEGDWVFIESGDPEFLLRFGRHEYQQLMEAAQVEQEAFSIPLQAARPNLDNPHRDEKEIRSAVETITQQRVRARLSESIEIAPLPLSTQRLLALKAKEDVSGTELAQVIETDPSLASQVISWANSPYYGAPGSIRSVQDAVIRVLGFDLTMNLALGLALSRQIRLPKDGVHGHRHFWRDAVLRATLVEKLVKLIPPMARPYAGLAYLGGLLHNFGYLILAEVFPPYFSLYCRNQEANPHVPPMYLERFLFGITREQIASYLFTTWGLPEEMCIAVRQQHNAHYTGPQFKYANLLYLAHQYMQPQWKAQVQRIPAALYERLQLDPQAIYALREELDQLPAEQMDALVSLLDPTAGR
;
A
#
# COMPACT_ATOMS: atom_id res chain seq x y z
N MET A 1 -4.47 3.95 51.40
CA MET A 1 -5.47 2.88 51.31
C MET A 1 -5.19 2.10 50.02
N ASN A 2 -4.76 0.87 50.19
CA ASN A 2 -4.44 -0.03 49.08
C ASN A 2 -5.75 -0.37 48.32
N PRO A 3 -5.86 -0.22 47.00
CA PRO A 3 -7.01 -0.73 46.28
C PRO A 3 -6.89 -2.25 46.21
N GLY A 4 -7.92 -2.92 46.71
CA GLY A 4 -8.06 -4.29 47.07
C GLY A 4 -7.39 -5.32 46.15
N ALA A 5 -6.77 -6.29 46.80
CA ALA A 5 -6.37 -7.53 46.20
C ALA A 5 -7.59 -8.21 45.57
N MET A 6 -7.63 -8.32 44.28
CA MET A 6 -8.65 -9.09 43.55
C MET A 6 -8.52 -10.58 43.93
N ASP A 7 -9.66 -11.15 44.25
CA ASP A 7 -9.80 -12.56 44.53
C ASP A 7 -9.31 -13.41 43.38
N LYS A 8 -8.32 -14.26 43.60
CA LYS A 8 -7.59 -15.04 42.59
C LYS A 8 -8.41 -16.10 41.86
N THR A 9 -9.69 -16.24 42.19
CA THR A 9 -10.53 -17.36 41.73
C THR A 9 -11.49 -17.05 40.60
N THR A 10 -11.58 -15.78 40.09
CA THR A 10 -12.60 -15.38 39.12
C THR A 10 -12.06 -14.84 37.77
N LEU A 11 -10.77 -14.96 37.46
CA LEU A 11 -10.12 -14.16 36.38
C LEU A 11 -9.62 -14.94 35.17
N SER A 12 -10.09 -16.17 34.92
CA SER A 12 -9.57 -16.91 33.77
C SER A 12 -10.22 -16.56 32.41
N HIS A 13 -11.42 -15.99 32.38
CA HIS A 13 -12.14 -15.68 31.13
C HIS A 13 -13.02 -14.46 31.29
N TYR A 14 -12.83 -13.47 30.41
CA TYR A 14 -13.71 -12.31 30.28
C TYR A 14 -14.79 -12.57 29.25
N THR A 15 -15.99 -11.99 29.49
CA THR A 15 -17.05 -11.92 28.49
C THR A 15 -17.14 -10.49 27.91
N PRO A 16 -17.80 -10.26 26.76
CA PRO A 16 -18.00 -8.91 26.24
C PRO A 16 -18.69 -7.96 27.24
N THR A 17 -19.54 -8.48 28.14
CA THR A 17 -20.21 -7.72 29.19
C THR A 17 -19.26 -7.27 30.29
N ASP A 18 -18.20 -8.01 30.56
CA ASP A 18 -17.21 -7.67 31.59
C ASP A 18 -16.39 -6.42 31.22
N LEU A 19 -16.32 -6.07 29.92
CA LEU A 19 -15.70 -4.82 29.48
C LEU A 19 -16.36 -3.58 30.09
N HIS A 20 -17.61 -3.68 30.55
CA HIS A 20 -18.36 -2.63 31.21
C HIS A 20 -18.33 -2.74 32.75
N SER A 21 -17.63 -3.73 33.33
CA SER A 21 -17.48 -3.88 34.76
C SER A 21 -16.73 -2.69 35.38
N GLU A 22 -17.05 -2.34 36.63
CA GLU A 22 -16.38 -1.27 37.37
C GLU A 22 -14.86 -1.47 37.41
N ALA A 23 -14.41 -2.72 37.58
CA ALA A 23 -12.99 -3.08 37.63
C ALA A 23 -12.24 -2.75 36.32
N LEU A 24 -12.84 -3.00 35.15
CA LEU A 24 -12.23 -2.66 33.87
C LEU A 24 -12.45 -1.20 33.49
N GLN A 25 -13.59 -0.61 33.86
CA GLN A 25 -13.82 0.83 33.69
C GLN A 25 -12.81 1.70 34.45
N ALA A 26 -12.39 1.29 35.65
CA ALA A 26 -11.34 1.95 36.42
C ALA A 26 -9.94 1.90 35.74
N ARG A 27 -9.76 1.01 34.74
CA ARG A 27 -8.51 0.87 33.95
C ARG A 27 -8.54 1.66 32.63
N ARG A 28 -9.67 2.26 32.29
CA ARG A 28 -9.79 3.05 31.03
C ARG A 28 -8.92 4.28 31.09
N VAL A 29 -8.18 4.49 30.04
CA VAL A 29 -7.32 5.66 29.84
C VAL A 29 -7.48 6.18 28.42
N ALA A 30 -7.25 7.47 28.21
CA ALA A 30 -7.29 8.04 26.89
C ALA A 30 -6.21 7.42 26.00
N ARG A 31 -6.54 7.13 24.75
CA ARG A 31 -5.62 6.52 23.75
C ARG A 31 -4.32 7.34 23.58
N SER A 32 -4.40 8.66 23.72
CA SER A 32 -3.24 9.56 23.63
C SER A 32 -2.15 9.35 24.67
N LEU A 33 -2.43 8.61 25.73
CA LEU A 33 -1.47 8.30 26.80
C LEU A 33 -0.59 7.09 26.50
N ALA A 34 -0.97 6.26 25.53
CA ALA A 34 -0.22 5.06 25.17
C ALA A 34 0.84 5.36 24.11
N GLN A 35 2.06 4.88 24.33
CA GLN A 35 3.09 4.85 23.31
C GLN A 35 2.96 3.57 22.47
N PRO A 36 3.30 3.58 21.18
CA PRO A 36 3.22 2.39 20.32
C PRO A 36 3.95 1.16 20.88
N GLN A 37 5.05 1.37 21.60
CA GLN A 37 5.86 0.33 22.23
C GLN A 37 5.18 -0.35 23.43
N GLN A 38 4.12 0.26 23.96
CA GLN A 38 3.36 -0.23 25.11
C GLN A 38 1.98 -0.76 24.71
N LEU A 39 1.56 -0.54 23.46
CA LEU A 39 0.24 -0.91 22.96
C LEU A 39 0.27 -2.28 22.30
N LEU A 40 -0.66 -3.15 22.67
CA LEU A 40 -0.92 -4.42 22.00
C LEU A 40 -2.05 -4.28 20.97
N ARG A 41 -1.87 -4.94 19.84
CA ARG A 41 -2.87 -5.10 18.78
C ARG A 41 -3.33 -6.52 18.67
N SER A 42 -4.55 -6.69 18.14
CA SER A 42 -5.12 -7.99 17.82
C SER A 42 -5.36 -8.12 16.32
N THR A 43 -4.97 -9.27 15.75
CA THR A 43 -5.30 -9.69 14.39
C THR A 43 -6.02 -11.03 14.46
N LEU A 44 -7.12 -11.19 13.72
CA LEU A 44 -7.83 -12.45 13.61
C LEU A 44 -7.30 -13.25 12.43
N LEU A 45 -6.90 -14.48 12.71
CA LEU A 45 -6.36 -15.43 11.74
C LEU A 45 -7.28 -16.64 11.60
N GLN A 46 -7.19 -17.32 10.48
CA GLN A 46 -7.83 -18.60 10.21
C GLN A 46 -6.85 -19.56 9.57
N ALA A 47 -6.81 -20.77 10.05
CA ALA A 47 -6.12 -21.89 9.43
C ALA A 47 -6.93 -22.50 8.29
N VAL A 48 -6.28 -23.30 7.44
CA VAL A 48 -6.92 -23.95 6.28
C VAL A 48 -8.07 -24.90 6.70
N ASP A 49 -7.97 -25.51 7.87
CA ASP A 49 -8.98 -26.38 8.46
C ASP A 49 -10.17 -25.62 9.08
N GLY A 50 -10.15 -24.29 9.04
CA GLY A 50 -11.20 -23.42 9.56
C GLY A 50 -11.01 -22.98 11.00
N PHE A 51 -9.99 -23.45 11.70
CA PHE A 51 -9.68 -23.01 13.05
C PHE A 51 -9.32 -21.52 13.10
N ASN A 52 -9.84 -20.79 14.11
CA ASN A 52 -9.58 -19.37 14.26
C ASN A 52 -8.62 -19.12 15.41
N LEU A 53 -7.79 -18.08 15.25
CA LEU A 53 -6.82 -17.64 16.26
C LEU A 53 -6.85 -16.11 16.38
N GLN A 54 -6.81 -15.59 17.58
CA GLN A 54 -6.52 -14.19 17.87
C GLN A 54 -5.03 -14.04 18.18
N ALA A 55 -4.27 -13.51 17.24
CA ALA A 55 -2.86 -13.17 17.47
C ALA A 55 -2.76 -11.75 18.06
N VAL A 56 -2.10 -11.64 19.22
CA VAL A 56 -1.91 -10.39 19.97
C VAL A 56 -0.44 -10.06 20.04
N PHE A 57 -0.04 -8.87 19.63
CA PHE A 57 1.36 -8.47 19.53
C PHE A 57 1.53 -6.96 19.63
N PRO A 58 2.76 -6.43 19.89
CA PRO A 58 3.00 -5.01 20.03
C PRO A 58 2.67 -4.21 18.75
N ALA A 59 2.02 -3.06 18.90
CA ALA A 59 1.54 -2.22 17.80
C ALA A 59 2.67 -1.66 16.92
N HIS A 60 3.89 -1.55 17.42
CA HIS A 60 5.08 -1.11 16.68
C HIS A 60 5.83 -2.27 16.00
N CYS A 61 5.26 -3.49 16.05
CA CYS A 61 5.80 -4.68 15.41
C CYS A 61 4.93 -5.09 14.21
N LEU A 62 5.51 -5.85 13.29
CA LEU A 62 4.79 -6.62 12.29
C LEU A 62 4.61 -8.06 12.79
N LEU A 63 3.50 -8.68 12.44
CA LEU A 63 3.23 -10.10 12.65
C LEU A 63 3.97 -10.91 11.57
N ASP A 64 4.86 -11.79 11.97
CA ASP A 64 5.54 -12.74 11.09
C ASP A 64 4.75 -14.05 11.00
N LEU A 65 3.98 -14.19 9.93
CA LEU A 65 3.20 -15.41 9.70
C LEU A 65 4.07 -16.68 9.60
N GLN A 66 5.31 -16.56 9.14
CA GLN A 66 6.21 -17.72 9.02
C GLN A 66 6.64 -18.26 10.39
N LYS A 67 6.88 -17.38 11.36
CA LYS A 67 7.16 -17.80 12.74
C LYS A 67 5.94 -18.44 13.39
N LEU A 68 4.76 -17.83 13.20
CA LEU A 68 3.52 -18.39 13.72
C LEU A 68 3.15 -19.73 13.06
N ASN A 69 3.59 -19.96 11.82
CA ASN A 69 3.42 -21.22 11.08
C ASN A 69 4.44 -22.30 11.45
N ALA A 70 5.37 -22.04 12.37
CA ALA A 70 6.43 -23.00 12.72
C ALA A 70 5.88 -24.37 13.13
N ASN A 71 4.64 -24.43 13.65
CA ASN A 71 3.92 -25.66 14.02
C ASN A 71 3.22 -26.36 12.83
N GLY A 72 3.48 -25.93 11.58
CA GLY A 72 2.90 -26.54 10.36
C GLY A 72 1.49 -26.07 10.01
N THR A 73 0.94 -25.10 10.73
CA THR A 73 -0.39 -24.51 10.43
C THR A 73 -0.23 -23.33 9.49
N ASP A 74 -0.91 -23.33 8.33
CA ASP A 74 -0.90 -22.19 7.39
C ASP A 74 -1.99 -21.17 7.77
N TRP A 75 -1.60 -20.10 8.46
CA TRP A 75 -2.47 -19.04 8.91
C TRP A 75 -2.71 -17.97 7.85
N ARG A 76 -3.96 -17.48 7.76
CA ARG A 76 -4.36 -16.35 6.91
C ARG A 76 -5.20 -15.37 7.71
N ALA A 77 -5.10 -14.09 7.38
CA ALA A 77 -5.97 -13.09 7.99
C ALA A 77 -7.43 -13.33 7.65
N ARG A 78 -8.31 -13.14 8.61
CA ARG A 78 -9.75 -13.10 8.36
C ARG A 78 -10.11 -11.86 7.56
N SER A 79 -11.08 -11.99 6.65
CA SER A 79 -11.53 -10.87 5.83
C SER A 79 -12.01 -9.69 6.68
N PRO A 80 -11.87 -8.45 6.18
CA PRO A 80 -12.40 -7.26 6.84
C PRO A 80 -13.89 -7.36 7.14
N ASP A 81 -14.67 -7.99 6.27
CA ASP A 81 -16.11 -8.20 6.44
C ASP A 81 -16.42 -9.12 7.61
N TYR A 82 -15.68 -10.21 7.76
CA TYR A 82 -15.81 -11.10 8.91
C TYR A 82 -15.53 -10.35 10.22
N ARG A 83 -14.45 -9.59 10.26
CA ARG A 83 -14.09 -8.76 11.42
C ARG A 83 -15.19 -7.75 11.74
N ALA A 84 -15.70 -7.05 10.73
CA ALA A 84 -16.76 -6.05 10.91
C ALA A 84 -18.04 -6.70 11.44
N LYS A 85 -18.42 -7.86 10.92
CA LYS A 85 -19.58 -8.64 11.39
C LYS A 85 -19.41 -9.05 12.85
N LEU A 86 -18.27 -9.63 13.22
CA LEU A 86 -17.95 -10.05 14.59
C LEU A 86 -18.02 -8.86 15.56
N LEU A 87 -17.39 -7.73 15.23
CA LEU A 87 -17.42 -6.53 16.06
C LEU A 87 -18.84 -6.00 16.25
N LYS A 88 -19.66 -6.02 15.20
CA LYS A 88 -21.07 -5.61 15.26
C LYS A 88 -21.89 -6.52 16.16
N GLU A 89 -21.71 -7.84 16.06
CA GLU A 89 -22.38 -8.83 16.92
C GLU A 89 -22.01 -8.63 18.40
N LEU A 90 -20.75 -8.34 18.68
CA LEU A 90 -20.26 -8.09 20.03
C LEU A 90 -20.50 -6.65 20.52
N LYS A 91 -21.04 -5.76 19.69
CA LYS A 91 -21.22 -4.32 19.97
C LYS A 91 -19.89 -3.61 20.34
N LEU A 92 -18.79 -4.02 19.69
CA LEU A 92 -17.46 -3.46 19.87
C LEU A 92 -17.02 -2.71 18.60
N GLN A 93 -16.06 -1.80 18.75
CA GLN A 93 -15.45 -1.06 17.63
C GLN A 93 -13.97 -1.44 17.40
N SER A 94 -13.35 -2.10 18.38
CA SER A 94 -11.99 -2.64 18.28
C SER A 94 -11.92 -4.03 18.93
N LEU A 95 -10.86 -4.78 18.63
CA LEU A 95 -10.65 -6.13 19.13
C LEU A 95 -9.91 -6.08 20.47
N PRO A 96 -10.56 -6.35 21.62
CA PRO A 96 -9.89 -6.39 22.91
C PRO A 96 -8.88 -7.53 22.98
N ALA A 97 -7.72 -7.29 23.58
CA ALA A 97 -6.71 -8.31 23.84
C ALA A 97 -6.89 -8.93 25.24
N LEU A 98 -8.11 -9.36 25.55
CA LEU A 98 -8.48 -10.04 26.79
C LEU A 98 -8.96 -11.47 26.51
N PRO A 99 -8.45 -12.47 27.23
CA PRO A 99 -8.84 -13.88 27.03
C PRO A 99 -10.35 -14.07 27.27
N GLY A 100 -10.99 -14.85 26.38
CA GLY A 100 -12.41 -15.20 26.49
C GLY A 100 -13.38 -14.22 25.85
N VAL A 101 -13.06 -12.92 25.72
CA VAL A 101 -13.97 -11.91 25.16
C VAL A 101 -14.45 -12.26 23.76
N LEU A 102 -13.59 -12.77 22.89
CA LEU A 102 -13.95 -13.15 21.52
C LEU A 102 -14.38 -14.62 21.38
N SER A 103 -14.32 -15.43 22.44
CA SER A 103 -14.52 -16.89 22.36
C SER A 103 -13.65 -17.57 21.28
N ILE A 104 -12.49 -17.00 20.97
CA ILE A 104 -11.51 -17.47 20.00
C ILE A 104 -10.20 -17.72 20.77
N PRO A 105 -9.52 -18.85 20.58
CA PRO A 105 -8.19 -19.07 21.16
C PRO A 105 -7.26 -17.91 20.87
N MET A 106 -6.41 -17.57 21.84
CA MET A 106 -5.48 -16.45 21.77
C MET A 106 -4.05 -16.95 21.85
N CYS A 107 -3.17 -16.34 21.07
CA CYS A 107 -1.73 -16.42 21.22
C CYS A 107 -1.17 -15.00 21.38
N VAL A 108 -0.27 -14.79 22.33
CA VAL A 108 0.24 -13.45 22.65
C VAL A 108 1.76 -13.39 22.57
N ASP A 109 2.27 -12.33 21.93
CA ASP A 109 3.68 -11.97 21.92
C ASP A 109 3.90 -10.70 22.72
N LEU A 110 4.61 -10.84 23.85
CA LEU A 110 4.99 -9.73 24.72
C LEU A 110 6.47 -9.33 24.57
N SER A 111 7.21 -9.99 23.69
CA SER A 111 8.67 -9.82 23.58
C SER A 111 9.09 -8.40 23.21
N GLY A 112 8.26 -7.68 22.43
CA GLY A 112 8.53 -6.30 22.00
C GLY A 112 7.94 -5.21 22.91
N ILE A 113 7.24 -5.55 24.00
CA ILE A 113 6.68 -4.54 24.92
C ILE A 113 7.79 -3.88 25.75
N GLU A 114 7.78 -2.56 25.79
CA GLU A 114 8.73 -1.74 26.55
C GLU A 114 8.07 -1.12 27.79
N GLY A 115 8.81 -1.07 28.91
CA GLY A 115 8.35 -0.46 30.16
C GLY A 115 7.42 -1.35 30.99
N ASP A 116 6.82 -0.74 32.03
CA ASP A 116 6.05 -1.43 33.07
C ASP A 116 4.55 -1.53 32.79
N TRP A 117 4.08 -0.89 31.73
CA TRP A 117 2.67 -0.82 31.38
C TRP A 117 2.36 -1.45 30.04
N VAL A 118 1.22 -2.11 29.96
CA VAL A 118 0.63 -2.67 28.77
C VAL A 118 -0.72 -1.99 28.53
N PHE A 119 -0.93 -1.48 27.32
CA PHE A 119 -2.18 -0.91 26.89
C PHE A 119 -2.81 -1.85 25.86
N ILE A 120 -4.11 -2.09 25.99
CA ILE A 120 -4.87 -2.94 25.07
C ILE A 120 -6.13 -2.23 24.61
N GLU A 121 -6.68 -2.64 23.47
CA GLU A 121 -7.95 -2.13 22.97
C GLU A 121 -9.07 -2.43 23.97
N SER A 122 -9.93 -1.42 24.23
CA SER A 122 -11.05 -1.53 25.17
C SER A 122 -12.38 -1.94 24.51
N GLY A 123 -12.40 -2.05 23.17
CA GLY A 123 -13.61 -2.12 22.38
C GLY A 123 -14.16 -0.75 21.93
N ASP A 124 -13.62 0.34 22.47
CA ASP A 124 -13.95 1.73 22.18
C ASP A 124 -12.74 2.40 21.50
N PRO A 125 -12.90 3.17 20.40
CA PRO A 125 -11.78 3.76 19.66
C PRO A 125 -11.06 4.88 20.43
N GLU A 126 -11.72 5.56 21.37
CA GLU A 126 -11.16 6.68 22.12
C GLU A 126 -10.35 6.25 23.36
N PHE A 127 -10.62 5.05 23.88
CA PHE A 127 -10.05 4.57 25.13
C PHE A 127 -9.29 3.26 24.96
N LEU A 128 -8.33 3.07 25.85
CA LEU A 128 -7.58 1.83 26.03
C LEU A 128 -7.74 1.33 27.46
N LEU A 129 -7.47 0.05 27.69
CA LEU A 129 -7.32 -0.50 29.05
C LEU A 129 -5.84 -0.57 29.38
N ARG A 130 -5.46 -0.12 30.58
CA ARG A 130 -4.08 -0.14 31.07
C ARG A 130 -3.90 -1.22 32.15
N PHE A 131 -2.90 -2.05 31.98
CA PHE A 131 -2.46 -3.07 32.95
C PHE A 131 -0.98 -2.88 33.29
N GLY A 132 -0.57 -3.31 34.49
CA GLY A 132 0.84 -3.56 34.76
C GLY A 132 1.32 -4.72 33.87
N ARG A 133 2.55 -4.64 33.36
CA ARG A 133 3.11 -5.71 32.50
C ARG A 133 3.06 -7.07 33.14
N HIS A 134 3.52 -7.17 34.39
CA HIS A 134 3.52 -8.42 35.14
C HIS A 134 2.07 -8.91 35.43
N GLU A 135 1.17 -8.00 35.73
CA GLU A 135 -0.23 -8.32 35.96
C GLU A 135 -0.89 -8.88 34.68
N TYR A 136 -0.63 -8.27 33.53
CA TYR A 136 -1.15 -8.77 32.25
C TYR A 136 -0.57 -10.15 31.89
N GLN A 137 0.72 -10.37 32.18
CA GLN A 137 1.36 -11.67 31.99
C GLN A 137 0.73 -12.74 32.88
N GLN A 138 0.51 -12.47 34.17
CA GLN A 138 -0.19 -13.37 35.08
C GLN A 138 -1.62 -13.69 34.61
N LEU A 139 -2.32 -12.69 34.03
CA LEU A 139 -3.64 -12.90 33.45
C LEU A 139 -3.59 -13.88 32.26
N MET A 140 -2.60 -13.77 31.38
CA MET A 140 -2.42 -14.69 30.26
C MET A 140 -2.08 -16.09 30.73
N GLU A 141 -1.21 -16.23 31.74
CA GLU A 141 -0.85 -17.52 32.35
C GLU A 141 -2.07 -18.18 33.01
N ALA A 142 -2.84 -17.43 33.78
CA ALA A 142 -4.05 -17.92 34.43
C ALA A 142 -5.13 -18.43 33.47
N ALA A 143 -5.22 -17.75 32.30
CA ALA A 143 -6.12 -18.12 31.21
C ALA A 143 -5.54 -19.20 30.28
N GLN A 144 -4.35 -19.70 30.54
CA GLN A 144 -3.64 -20.68 29.71
C GLN A 144 -3.45 -20.21 28.25
N VAL A 145 -3.25 -18.92 28.07
CA VAL A 145 -2.96 -18.33 26.75
C VAL A 145 -1.55 -18.67 26.33
N GLU A 146 -1.40 -19.15 25.10
CA GLU A 146 -0.10 -19.45 24.51
C GLU A 146 0.74 -18.17 24.34
N GLN A 147 2.00 -18.20 24.80
CA GLN A 147 2.92 -17.09 24.70
C GLN A 147 4.10 -17.48 23.81
N GLU A 148 4.21 -16.84 22.65
CA GLU A 148 5.28 -17.09 21.67
C GLU A 148 5.79 -15.77 21.06
N ALA A 149 7.06 -15.76 20.63
CA ALA A 149 7.67 -14.61 19.96
C ALA A 149 7.49 -14.73 18.43
N PHE A 150 6.41 -14.19 17.90
CA PHE A 150 6.08 -14.23 16.46
C PHE A 150 6.02 -12.85 15.79
N SER A 151 6.32 -11.78 16.51
CA SER A 151 6.36 -10.43 15.94
C SER A 151 7.78 -9.90 15.77
N ILE A 152 7.94 -8.91 14.90
CA ILE A 152 9.22 -8.29 14.59
C ILE A 152 9.07 -6.77 14.68
N PRO A 153 9.94 -6.07 15.46
CA PRO A 153 9.92 -4.62 15.53
C PRO A 153 10.07 -3.99 14.15
N LEU A 154 9.23 -2.99 13.81
CA LEU A 154 9.29 -2.28 12.52
C LEU A 154 10.66 -1.64 12.26
N GLN A 155 11.37 -1.27 13.32
CA GLN A 155 12.73 -0.75 13.20
C GLN A 155 13.71 -1.74 12.53
N ALA A 156 13.54 -3.04 12.75
CA ALA A 156 14.36 -4.09 12.12
C ALA A 156 14.07 -4.26 10.61
N ALA A 157 12.87 -3.84 10.18
CA ALA A 157 12.42 -3.87 8.78
C ALA A 157 12.38 -2.47 8.14
N ARG A 158 13.14 -1.51 8.70
CA ARG A 158 13.13 -0.12 8.21
C ARG A 158 13.60 -0.05 6.75
N PRO A 159 12.80 0.53 5.84
CA PRO A 159 13.18 0.71 4.45
C PRO A 159 14.28 1.76 4.30
N ASN A 160 15.10 1.62 3.26
CA ASN A 160 16.10 2.61 2.87
C ASN A 160 15.42 3.73 2.06
N LEU A 161 15.04 4.83 2.71
CA LEU A 161 14.42 5.97 2.03
C LEU A 161 15.47 7.01 1.59
N ASP A 162 16.58 7.12 2.31
CA ASP A 162 17.46 8.28 2.25
C ASP A 162 18.71 8.06 1.39
N ASN A 163 19.06 6.80 1.06
CA ASN A 163 20.30 6.48 0.37
C ASN A 163 20.09 5.65 -0.91
N PRO A 164 19.70 6.28 -2.05
CA PRO A 164 19.48 5.58 -3.32
C PRO A 164 20.76 4.97 -3.91
N HIS A 165 21.94 5.43 -3.53
CA HIS A 165 23.22 4.84 -4.00
C HIS A 165 23.41 3.38 -3.56
N ARG A 166 22.65 2.91 -2.57
CA ARG A 166 22.69 1.52 -2.11
C ARG A 166 21.71 0.62 -2.85
N ASP A 167 20.79 1.19 -3.62
CA ASP A 167 19.67 0.45 -4.22
C ASP A 167 20.15 -0.69 -5.14
N GLU A 168 21.12 -0.42 -6.02
CA GLU A 168 21.66 -1.47 -6.91
C GLU A 168 22.23 -2.66 -6.12
N LYS A 169 23.00 -2.38 -5.08
CA LYS A 169 23.58 -3.42 -4.22
C LYS A 169 22.49 -4.20 -3.46
N GLU A 170 21.51 -3.50 -2.93
CA GLU A 170 20.40 -4.10 -2.18
C GLU A 170 19.51 -4.96 -3.10
N ILE A 171 19.19 -4.49 -4.31
CA ILE A 171 18.44 -5.23 -5.32
C ILE A 171 19.21 -6.49 -5.73
N ARG A 172 20.49 -6.37 -6.05
CA ARG A 172 21.33 -7.54 -6.41
C ARG A 172 21.36 -8.57 -5.29
N SER A 173 21.59 -8.15 -4.06
CA SER A 173 21.60 -9.04 -2.89
C SER A 173 20.25 -9.71 -2.66
N ALA A 174 19.14 -8.99 -2.83
CA ALA A 174 17.79 -9.52 -2.70
C ALA A 174 17.52 -10.60 -3.77
N VAL A 175 17.85 -10.32 -5.03
CA VAL A 175 17.70 -11.27 -6.14
C VAL A 175 18.57 -12.52 -5.91
N GLU A 176 19.83 -12.35 -5.49
CA GLU A 176 20.72 -13.48 -5.18
C GLU A 176 20.19 -14.34 -4.02
N THR A 177 19.74 -13.71 -2.93
CA THR A 177 19.18 -14.42 -1.77
C THR A 177 17.95 -15.24 -2.15
N ILE A 178 17.02 -14.66 -2.89
CA ILE A 178 15.80 -15.33 -3.32
C ILE A 178 16.12 -16.41 -4.34
N THR A 179 17.07 -16.16 -5.26
CA THR A 179 17.54 -17.16 -6.22
C THR A 179 18.18 -18.35 -5.52
N GLN A 180 19.03 -18.13 -4.51
CA GLN A 180 19.63 -19.20 -3.72
C GLN A 180 18.57 -20.02 -2.98
N GLN A 181 17.55 -19.37 -2.43
CA GLN A 181 16.44 -20.06 -1.77
C GLN A 181 15.60 -20.87 -2.78
N ARG A 182 15.37 -20.32 -4.00
CA ARG A 182 14.68 -21.02 -5.08
C ARG A 182 15.49 -22.22 -5.62
N VAL A 183 16.79 -22.07 -5.79
CA VAL A 183 17.71 -23.14 -6.20
C VAL A 183 17.72 -24.26 -5.18
N ARG A 184 17.64 -23.96 -3.88
CA ARG A 184 17.48 -24.98 -2.83
C ARG A 184 16.10 -25.66 -2.88
N ALA A 185 15.06 -24.95 -3.32
CA ALA A 185 13.71 -25.48 -3.40
C ALA A 185 13.39 -26.20 -4.72
N ARG A 186 13.97 -25.77 -5.86
CA ARG A 186 13.81 -26.38 -7.19
C ARG A 186 14.96 -25.97 -8.14
N LEU A 187 15.58 -26.95 -8.75
CA LEU A 187 16.78 -26.83 -9.63
C LEU A 187 16.56 -26.22 -11.02
N SER A 188 15.52 -25.44 -11.30
CA SER A 188 15.35 -24.85 -12.64
C SER A 188 14.39 -23.67 -12.63
N GLU A 189 14.92 -22.47 -12.68
CA GLU A 189 14.32 -21.34 -13.38
C GLU A 189 15.16 -20.08 -13.11
N SER A 190 15.85 -19.58 -14.15
CA SER A 190 16.55 -18.32 -14.15
C SER A 190 15.53 -17.18 -14.06
N ILE A 191 15.77 -16.20 -13.16
CA ILE A 191 14.99 -14.97 -13.11
C ILE A 191 15.55 -14.06 -14.20
N GLU A 192 14.92 -14.03 -15.37
CA GLU A 192 15.15 -13.00 -16.38
C GLU A 192 14.08 -11.92 -16.24
N ILE A 193 14.52 -10.69 -16.02
CA ILE A 193 13.63 -9.53 -16.18
C ILE A 193 13.34 -9.41 -17.66
N ALA A 194 12.07 -9.54 -18.04
CA ALA A 194 11.66 -9.48 -19.44
C ALA A 194 12.13 -8.16 -20.09
N PRO A 195 12.73 -8.21 -21.29
CA PRO A 195 13.12 -7.00 -22.00
C PRO A 195 11.88 -6.16 -22.33
N LEU A 196 12.07 -4.84 -22.40
CA LEU A 196 10.98 -3.93 -22.79
C LEU A 196 10.34 -4.33 -24.11
N PRO A 197 8.99 -4.29 -24.21
CA PRO A 197 8.30 -4.47 -25.48
C PRO A 197 8.83 -3.54 -26.56
N LEU A 198 8.84 -3.98 -27.80
CA LEU A 198 9.32 -3.18 -28.92
C LEU A 198 8.52 -1.86 -29.07
N SER A 199 7.21 -1.89 -28.82
CA SER A 199 6.36 -0.69 -28.79
C SER A 199 6.81 0.31 -27.72
N THR A 200 7.17 -0.17 -26.52
CA THR A 200 7.70 0.65 -25.45
C THR A 200 9.05 1.27 -25.81
N GLN A 201 9.98 0.48 -26.36
CA GLN A 201 11.28 0.98 -26.82
C GLN A 201 11.11 2.08 -27.87
N ARG A 202 10.19 1.91 -28.83
CA ARG A 202 9.89 2.93 -29.87
C ARG A 202 9.30 4.21 -29.26
N LEU A 203 8.38 4.09 -28.31
CA LEU A 203 7.81 5.24 -27.61
C LEU A 203 8.87 6.00 -26.79
N LEU A 204 9.77 5.29 -26.11
CA LEU A 204 10.88 5.91 -25.39
C LEU A 204 11.86 6.61 -26.33
N ALA A 205 12.21 5.98 -27.44
CA ALA A 205 13.07 6.58 -28.45
C ALA A 205 12.42 7.83 -29.08
N LEU A 206 11.10 7.82 -29.27
CA LEU A 206 10.33 8.96 -29.76
C LEU A 206 10.34 10.10 -28.73
N LYS A 207 10.15 9.79 -27.44
CA LYS A 207 10.14 10.76 -26.36
C LYS A 207 11.50 11.45 -26.16
N ALA A 208 12.59 10.79 -26.49
CA ALA A 208 13.95 11.35 -26.41
C ALA A 208 14.30 12.33 -27.54
N LYS A 209 13.47 12.46 -28.57
CA LYS A 209 13.66 13.42 -29.68
C LYS A 209 13.09 14.78 -29.30
N GLU A 210 13.78 15.84 -29.72
CA GLU A 210 13.21 17.20 -29.77
C GLU A 210 12.27 17.31 -30.98
N ASP A 211 11.20 18.09 -30.87
CA ASP A 211 10.25 18.39 -31.96
C ASP A 211 9.49 17.19 -32.57
N VAL A 212 8.95 16.33 -31.73
CA VAL A 212 8.09 15.22 -32.19
C VAL A 212 6.66 15.70 -32.45
N SER A 213 6.12 15.39 -33.60
CA SER A 213 4.74 15.70 -33.96
C SER A 213 3.73 14.67 -33.40
N GLY A 214 2.48 15.13 -33.21
CA GLY A 214 1.39 14.23 -32.83
C GLY A 214 1.13 13.12 -33.86
N THR A 215 1.45 13.36 -35.13
CA THR A 215 1.35 12.38 -36.21
C THR A 215 2.40 11.28 -36.08
N GLU A 216 3.65 11.62 -35.76
CA GLU A 216 4.71 10.61 -35.50
C GLU A 216 4.37 9.75 -34.28
N LEU A 217 3.83 10.35 -33.22
CA LEU A 217 3.35 9.61 -32.07
C LEU A 217 2.25 8.63 -32.45
N ALA A 218 1.24 9.08 -33.22
CA ALA A 218 0.17 8.23 -33.68
C ALA A 218 0.70 7.05 -34.50
N GLN A 219 1.62 7.30 -35.43
CA GLN A 219 2.24 6.23 -36.24
C GLN A 219 2.96 5.18 -35.41
N VAL A 220 3.71 5.61 -34.37
CA VAL A 220 4.39 4.66 -33.46
C VAL A 220 3.37 3.82 -32.67
N ILE A 221 2.32 4.43 -32.14
CA ILE A 221 1.26 3.75 -31.41
C ILE A 221 0.53 2.75 -32.31
N GLU A 222 0.23 3.13 -33.55
CA GLU A 222 -0.48 2.30 -34.55
C GLU A 222 0.32 1.09 -35.04
N THR A 223 1.65 1.04 -34.77
CA THR A 223 2.42 -0.19 -35.00
C THR A 223 2.03 -1.35 -34.06
N ASP A 224 1.33 -1.04 -32.98
CA ASP A 224 0.78 -2.01 -32.03
C ASP A 224 -0.76 -1.86 -32.01
N PRO A 225 -1.51 -2.74 -32.73
CA PRO A 225 -2.96 -2.63 -32.85
C PRO A 225 -3.71 -2.64 -31.51
N SER A 226 -3.19 -3.39 -30.54
CA SER A 226 -3.79 -3.46 -29.21
C SER A 226 -3.57 -2.16 -28.43
N LEU A 227 -2.40 -1.53 -28.55
CA LEU A 227 -2.12 -0.23 -27.94
C LEU A 227 -2.96 0.87 -28.60
N ALA A 228 -3.06 0.85 -29.92
CA ALA A 228 -3.89 1.80 -30.68
C ALA A 228 -5.36 1.70 -30.26
N SER A 229 -5.91 0.50 -30.17
CA SER A 229 -7.28 0.26 -29.71
C SER A 229 -7.53 0.81 -28.30
N GLN A 230 -6.60 0.60 -27.39
CA GLN A 230 -6.71 1.10 -26.01
C GLN A 230 -6.65 2.63 -25.94
N VAL A 231 -5.76 3.28 -26.68
CA VAL A 231 -5.68 4.75 -26.75
C VAL A 231 -6.97 5.36 -27.31
N ILE A 232 -7.52 4.78 -28.39
CA ILE A 232 -8.80 5.21 -28.97
C ILE A 232 -9.94 5.01 -27.97
N SER A 233 -10.00 3.87 -27.29
CA SER A 233 -11.01 3.60 -26.28
C SER A 233 -10.92 4.57 -25.10
N TRP A 234 -9.70 4.90 -24.68
CA TRP A 234 -9.46 5.90 -23.65
C TRP A 234 -9.99 7.28 -24.03
N ALA A 235 -9.69 7.74 -25.27
CA ALA A 235 -10.18 9.00 -25.78
C ALA A 235 -11.71 9.05 -25.90
N ASN A 236 -12.37 7.92 -26.14
CA ASN A 236 -13.83 7.81 -26.17
C ASN A 236 -14.48 7.63 -24.79
N SER A 237 -13.70 7.53 -23.71
CA SER A 237 -14.27 7.37 -22.39
C SER A 237 -15.09 8.61 -21.96
N PRO A 238 -16.18 8.43 -21.20
CA PRO A 238 -16.98 9.54 -20.70
C PRO A 238 -16.18 10.57 -19.88
N TYR A 239 -15.09 10.16 -19.29
CA TYR A 239 -14.22 11.01 -18.49
C TYR A 239 -13.60 12.16 -19.29
N TYR A 240 -13.18 11.91 -20.55
CA TYR A 240 -12.57 12.94 -21.40
C TYR A 240 -13.59 13.73 -22.22
N GLY A 241 -14.86 13.32 -22.25
CA GLY A 241 -15.94 14.06 -22.85
C GLY A 241 -15.72 14.41 -24.35
N ALA A 242 -15.19 13.46 -25.13
CA ALA A 242 -14.85 13.69 -26.52
C ALA A 242 -16.04 14.22 -27.32
N PRO A 243 -15.88 15.29 -28.14
CA PRO A 243 -16.93 15.77 -29.03
C PRO A 243 -17.07 14.79 -30.21
N GLY A 244 -18.03 13.87 -30.12
CA GLY A 244 -18.27 12.81 -31.10
C GLY A 244 -17.37 11.59 -30.92
N SER A 245 -17.44 10.61 -31.82
CA SER A 245 -16.66 9.39 -31.77
C SER A 245 -15.24 9.59 -32.29
N ILE A 246 -14.26 9.15 -31.53
CA ILE A 246 -12.82 9.09 -31.88
C ILE A 246 -12.55 7.74 -32.55
N ARG A 247 -11.99 7.75 -33.76
CA ARG A 247 -11.79 6.54 -34.58
C ARG A 247 -10.34 6.25 -34.93
N SER A 248 -9.42 7.19 -34.67
CA SER A 248 -7.99 7.04 -34.93
C SER A 248 -7.16 7.52 -33.73
N VAL A 249 -5.92 7.02 -33.63
CA VAL A 249 -4.96 7.52 -32.64
C VAL A 249 -4.65 8.99 -32.90
N GLN A 250 -4.54 9.38 -34.15
CA GLN A 250 -4.30 10.78 -34.53
C GLN A 250 -5.43 11.72 -34.04
N ASP A 251 -6.70 11.31 -34.17
CA ASP A 251 -7.83 12.05 -33.60
C ASP A 251 -7.77 12.12 -32.08
N ALA A 252 -7.39 11.02 -31.41
CA ALA A 252 -7.21 10.99 -29.98
C ALA A 252 -6.17 12.01 -29.50
N VAL A 253 -5.02 12.09 -30.21
CA VAL A 253 -3.95 13.06 -29.92
C VAL A 253 -4.39 14.49 -30.15
N ILE A 254 -5.01 14.79 -31.30
CA ILE A 254 -5.24 16.17 -31.71
C ILE A 254 -6.49 16.78 -31.02
N ARG A 255 -7.55 15.99 -30.85
CA ARG A 255 -8.87 16.51 -30.46
C ARG A 255 -9.21 16.31 -28.98
N VAL A 256 -8.60 15.36 -28.28
CA VAL A 256 -9.05 14.95 -26.95
C VAL A 256 -7.92 14.94 -25.94
N LEU A 257 -6.93 14.08 -26.12
CA LEU A 257 -5.91 13.81 -25.10
C LEU A 257 -4.72 14.77 -25.16
N GLY A 258 -4.39 15.28 -26.35
CA GLY A 258 -3.13 15.98 -26.57
C GLY A 258 -1.93 15.04 -26.68
N PHE A 259 -0.78 15.59 -27.12
CA PHE A 259 0.45 14.83 -27.31
C PHE A 259 0.95 14.16 -26.03
N ASP A 260 1.10 14.94 -24.97
CA ASP A 260 1.74 14.49 -23.73
C ASP A 260 0.96 13.42 -23.01
N LEU A 261 -0.35 13.60 -22.87
CA LEU A 261 -1.18 12.61 -22.23
C LEU A 261 -1.22 11.31 -23.03
N THR A 262 -1.33 11.40 -24.37
CA THR A 262 -1.31 10.22 -25.23
C THR A 262 0.02 9.46 -25.13
N MET A 263 1.16 10.17 -25.18
CA MET A 263 2.49 9.58 -25.01
C MET A 263 2.61 8.83 -23.67
N ASN A 264 2.19 9.49 -22.59
CA ASN A 264 2.31 8.93 -21.25
C ASN A 264 1.36 7.75 -21.02
N LEU A 265 0.14 7.82 -21.53
CA LEU A 265 -0.81 6.69 -21.51
C LEU A 265 -0.27 5.50 -22.32
N ALA A 266 0.21 5.75 -23.53
CA ALA A 266 0.77 4.71 -24.38
C ALA A 266 1.97 4.02 -23.72
N LEU A 267 2.87 4.78 -23.09
CA LEU A 267 3.98 4.23 -22.30
C LEU A 267 3.50 3.40 -21.11
N GLY A 268 2.57 3.93 -20.32
CA GLY A 268 2.01 3.22 -19.17
C GLY A 268 1.36 1.89 -19.57
N LEU A 269 0.54 1.93 -20.62
CA LEU A 269 -0.12 0.74 -21.17
C LEU A 269 0.89 -0.29 -21.74
N ALA A 270 1.88 0.18 -22.48
CA ALA A 270 2.90 -0.70 -23.09
C ALA A 270 3.75 -1.39 -22.01
N LEU A 271 4.12 -0.69 -20.95
CA LEU A 271 4.87 -1.24 -19.82
C LEU A 271 4.06 -2.30 -19.03
N SER A 272 2.76 -2.08 -18.88
CA SER A 272 1.91 -2.93 -18.02
C SER A 272 1.53 -4.28 -18.61
N ARG A 273 1.60 -4.45 -19.94
CA ARG A 273 1.06 -5.62 -20.64
C ARG A 273 1.74 -6.94 -20.37
N GLN A 274 2.96 -6.93 -19.91
CA GLN A 274 3.75 -8.14 -19.73
C GLN A 274 3.58 -8.80 -18.37
N ILE A 275 2.94 -8.10 -17.42
CA ILE A 275 2.91 -8.50 -16.02
C ILE A 275 1.53 -9.02 -15.64
N ARG A 276 1.51 -10.22 -15.05
CA ARG A 276 0.27 -10.91 -14.64
C ARG A 276 0.03 -10.72 -13.15
N LEU A 277 -1.00 -9.97 -12.80
CA LEU A 277 -1.53 -9.92 -11.43
C LEU A 277 -2.66 -10.93 -11.23
N PRO A 278 -2.97 -11.29 -9.98
CA PRO A 278 -4.21 -11.98 -9.65
C PRO A 278 -5.42 -11.23 -10.24
N LYS A 279 -6.42 -11.97 -10.75
CA LYS A 279 -7.59 -11.34 -11.40
C LYS A 279 -8.45 -10.56 -10.41
N ASP A 280 -8.63 -11.06 -9.19
CA ASP A 280 -9.60 -10.57 -8.22
C ASP A 280 -9.00 -10.28 -6.84
N GLY A 281 -9.71 -9.48 -6.03
CA GLY A 281 -9.38 -9.13 -4.66
C GLY A 281 -8.63 -7.80 -4.53
N VAL A 282 -8.28 -7.44 -3.30
CA VAL A 282 -7.59 -6.16 -2.95
C VAL A 282 -6.19 -6.04 -3.57
N HIS A 283 -5.61 -7.17 -3.98
CA HIS A 283 -4.31 -7.26 -4.66
C HIS A 283 -4.46 -7.51 -6.16
N GLY A 284 -5.69 -7.45 -6.68
CA GLY A 284 -6.00 -7.79 -8.05
C GLY A 284 -5.73 -6.67 -9.04
N HIS A 285 -5.72 -7.05 -10.31
CA HIS A 285 -5.42 -6.19 -11.44
C HIS A 285 -6.34 -4.95 -11.51
N ARG A 286 -7.66 -5.12 -11.31
CA ARG A 286 -8.61 -4.03 -11.34
C ARG A 286 -8.36 -2.99 -10.25
N HIS A 287 -8.05 -3.43 -9.03
CA HIS A 287 -7.75 -2.54 -7.91
C HIS A 287 -6.47 -1.75 -8.15
N PHE A 288 -5.43 -2.41 -8.65
CA PHE A 288 -4.17 -1.79 -9.02
C PHE A 288 -4.35 -0.63 -10.01
N TRP A 289 -5.07 -0.87 -11.12
CA TRP A 289 -5.27 0.15 -12.14
C TRP A 289 -6.19 1.28 -11.69
N ARG A 290 -7.20 0.97 -10.88
CA ARG A 290 -8.05 2.01 -10.29
C ARG A 290 -7.25 2.99 -9.44
N ASP A 291 -6.39 2.47 -8.57
CA ASP A 291 -5.50 3.31 -7.76
C ASP A 291 -4.53 4.12 -8.62
N ALA A 292 -3.94 3.52 -9.63
CA ALA A 292 -3.02 4.18 -10.55
C ALA A 292 -3.67 5.36 -11.31
N VAL A 293 -4.87 5.16 -11.88
CA VAL A 293 -5.61 6.20 -12.61
C VAL A 293 -6.03 7.33 -11.68
N LEU A 294 -6.59 7.00 -10.51
CA LEU A 294 -7.01 8.01 -9.53
C LEU A 294 -5.84 8.88 -9.08
N ARG A 295 -4.69 8.27 -8.81
CA ARG A 295 -3.48 9.03 -8.44
C ARG A 295 -2.94 9.89 -9.56
N ALA A 296 -2.88 9.35 -10.77
CA ALA A 296 -2.46 10.13 -11.95
C ALA A 296 -3.36 11.35 -12.14
N THR A 297 -4.67 11.17 -12.04
CA THR A 297 -5.67 12.25 -12.14
C THR A 297 -5.50 13.29 -11.03
N LEU A 298 -5.32 12.83 -9.78
CA LEU A 298 -5.10 13.75 -8.66
C LEU A 298 -3.80 14.54 -8.84
N VAL A 299 -2.70 13.88 -9.20
CA VAL A 299 -1.40 14.54 -9.43
C VAL A 299 -1.51 15.59 -10.54
N GLU A 300 -2.18 15.27 -11.66
CA GLU A 300 -2.39 16.24 -12.74
C GLU A 300 -3.16 17.48 -12.26
N LYS A 301 -4.24 17.27 -11.50
CA LYS A 301 -5.03 18.36 -10.93
C LYS A 301 -4.21 19.17 -9.90
N LEU A 302 -3.38 18.54 -9.07
CA LEU A 302 -2.47 19.22 -8.14
C LEU A 302 -1.47 20.11 -8.89
N VAL A 303 -0.91 19.67 -10.00
CA VAL A 303 -0.02 20.51 -10.84
C VAL A 303 -0.73 21.77 -11.29
N LYS A 304 -2.02 21.69 -11.64
CA LYS A 304 -2.79 22.86 -12.10
C LYS A 304 -3.02 23.90 -10.99
N LEU A 305 -2.99 23.51 -9.73
CA LEU A 305 -3.08 24.41 -8.56
C LEU A 305 -1.77 25.19 -8.33
N ILE A 306 -0.62 24.67 -8.76
CA ILE A 306 0.67 25.35 -8.62
C ILE A 306 0.71 26.59 -9.52
N PRO A 307 1.25 27.72 -9.08
CA PRO A 307 1.42 28.91 -9.91
C PRO A 307 2.14 28.63 -11.24
N PRO A 308 1.74 29.20 -12.37
CA PRO A 308 2.26 28.84 -13.71
C PRO A 308 3.77 28.80 -13.83
N MET A 309 4.48 29.78 -13.24
CA MET A 309 5.94 29.89 -13.29
C MET A 309 6.67 28.80 -12.46
N ALA A 310 5.98 28.17 -11.53
CA ALA A 310 6.55 27.14 -10.65
C ALA A 310 6.12 25.72 -11.02
N ARG A 311 5.20 25.57 -12.00
CA ARG A 311 4.63 24.27 -12.38
C ARG A 311 5.70 23.31 -12.90
N PRO A 312 5.73 22.07 -12.40
CA PRO A 312 6.42 20.99 -13.10
C PRO A 312 5.64 20.60 -14.37
N TYR A 313 6.27 19.84 -15.23
CA TYR A 313 5.62 19.37 -16.45
C TYR A 313 4.48 18.38 -16.14
N ALA A 314 3.24 18.77 -16.47
CA ALA A 314 2.06 18.04 -16.05
C ALA A 314 2.00 16.60 -16.59
N GLY A 315 2.45 16.38 -17.84
CA GLY A 315 2.48 15.06 -18.45
C GLY A 315 3.41 14.08 -17.71
N LEU A 316 4.59 14.53 -17.25
CA LEU A 316 5.49 13.69 -16.45
C LEU A 316 4.91 13.43 -15.05
N ALA A 317 4.26 14.43 -14.47
CA ALA A 317 3.61 14.27 -13.17
C ALA A 317 2.45 13.24 -13.25
N TYR A 318 1.64 13.30 -14.31
CA TYR A 318 0.59 12.32 -14.60
C TYR A 318 1.17 10.91 -14.77
N LEU A 319 2.23 10.76 -15.60
CA LEU A 319 2.91 9.49 -15.79
C LEU A 319 3.46 8.94 -14.45
N GLY A 320 4.01 9.83 -13.60
CA GLY A 320 4.43 9.50 -12.25
C GLY A 320 3.30 8.89 -11.41
N GLY A 321 2.15 9.54 -11.44
CA GLY A 321 0.94 9.03 -10.80
C GLY A 321 0.48 7.68 -11.35
N LEU A 322 0.55 7.48 -12.66
CA LEU A 322 0.15 6.23 -13.31
C LEU A 322 1.10 5.06 -12.98
N LEU A 323 2.39 5.32 -12.94
CA LEU A 323 3.42 4.30 -12.72
C LEU A 323 3.93 4.23 -11.27
N HIS A 324 3.36 5.02 -10.35
CA HIS A 324 3.83 5.12 -8.97
C HIS A 324 4.00 3.77 -8.26
N ASN A 325 3.14 2.81 -8.58
CA ASN A 325 3.10 1.48 -7.97
C ASN A 325 3.61 0.36 -8.91
N PHE A 326 4.32 0.72 -9.98
CA PHE A 326 4.79 -0.25 -10.98
C PHE A 326 5.69 -1.34 -10.37
N GLY A 327 6.46 -1.01 -9.35
CA GLY A 327 7.27 -1.98 -8.61
C GLY A 327 6.48 -3.13 -7.99
N TYR A 328 5.19 -2.90 -7.68
CA TYR A 328 4.30 -3.97 -7.23
C TYR A 328 4.11 -5.05 -8.31
N LEU A 329 3.96 -4.64 -9.57
CA LEU A 329 3.89 -5.54 -10.72
C LEU A 329 5.20 -6.33 -10.88
N ILE A 330 6.34 -5.64 -10.73
CA ILE A 330 7.66 -6.26 -10.83
C ILE A 330 7.85 -7.32 -9.75
N LEU A 331 7.47 -7.02 -8.50
CA LEU A 331 7.54 -8.00 -7.41
C LEU A 331 6.68 -9.23 -7.68
N ALA A 332 5.49 -9.04 -8.28
CA ALA A 332 4.60 -10.14 -8.65
C ALA A 332 5.21 -11.04 -9.75
N GLU A 333 5.87 -10.45 -10.74
CA GLU A 333 6.49 -11.17 -11.87
C GLU A 333 7.81 -11.83 -11.48
N VAL A 334 8.67 -11.09 -10.78
CA VAL A 334 10.02 -11.57 -10.43
C VAL A 334 9.99 -12.56 -9.26
N PHE A 335 9.05 -12.40 -8.33
CA PHE A 335 9.00 -13.19 -7.10
C PHE A 335 7.63 -13.88 -6.85
N PRO A 336 7.05 -14.63 -7.81
CA PRO A 336 5.66 -15.10 -7.69
C PRO A 336 5.32 -15.87 -6.41
N PRO A 337 6.16 -16.83 -5.91
CA PRO A 337 5.87 -17.53 -4.65
C PRO A 337 5.89 -16.61 -3.43
N TYR A 338 6.83 -15.68 -3.41
CA TYR A 338 6.98 -14.72 -2.31
C TYR A 338 5.93 -13.60 -2.39
N PHE A 339 5.43 -13.29 -3.57
CA PHE A 339 4.35 -12.33 -3.75
C PHE A 339 3.06 -12.79 -3.06
N SER A 340 2.71 -14.06 -3.17
CA SER A 340 1.57 -14.63 -2.44
C SER A 340 1.77 -14.54 -0.92
N LEU A 341 2.99 -14.81 -0.44
CA LEU A 341 3.34 -14.65 0.97
C LEU A 341 3.25 -13.18 1.41
N TYR A 342 3.73 -12.26 0.56
CA TYR A 342 3.63 -10.82 0.78
C TYR A 342 2.18 -10.37 0.94
N CYS A 343 1.27 -10.77 0.04
CA CYS A 343 -0.15 -10.42 0.13
C CYS A 343 -0.77 -10.92 1.45
N ARG A 344 -0.47 -12.15 1.85
CA ARG A 344 -0.95 -12.70 3.13
C ARG A 344 -0.41 -11.94 4.35
N ASN A 345 0.87 -11.56 4.34
CA ASN A 345 1.45 -10.75 5.40
C ASN A 345 0.86 -9.34 5.43
N GLN A 346 0.56 -8.74 4.28
CA GLN A 346 -0.09 -7.44 4.19
C GLN A 346 -1.51 -7.46 4.79
N GLU A 347 -2.29 -8.50 4.49
CA GLU A 347 -3.62 -8.71 5.06
C GLU A 347 -3.56 -8.90 6.59
N ALA A 348 -2.56 -9.62 7.09
CA ALA A 348 -2.34 -9.84 8.52
C ALA A 348 -1.82 -8.60 9.26
N ASN A 349 -1.20 -7.66 8.54
CA ASN A 349 -0.56 -6.45 9.07
C ASN A 349 -1.13 -5.14 8.47
N PRO A 350 -2.44 -4.87 8.55
CA PRO A 350 -3.04 -3.70 7.89
C PRO A 350 -2.56 -2.36 8.47
N HIS A 351 -1.89 -2.35 9.61
CA HIS A 351 -1.32 -1.17 10.27
C HIS A 351 0.12 -0.87 9.84
N VAL A 352 0.76 -1.81 9.14
CA VAL A 352 2.16 -1.69 8.71
C VAL A 352 2.19 -1.11 7.29
N PRO A 353 2.94 -0.02 7.04
CA PRO A 353 3.14 0.46 5.68
C PRO A 353 3.78 -0.63 4.80
N PRO A 354 3.30 -0.82 3.56
CA PRO A 354 3.75 -1.90 2.66
C PRO A 354 5.27 -2.02 2.53
N MET A 355 5.98 -0.90 2.48
CA MET A 355 7.45 -0.85 2.35
C MET A 355 8.22 -1.57 3.47
N TYR A 356 7.65 -1.65 4.68
CA TYR A 356 8.28 -2.39 5.80
C TYR A 356 8.14 -3.90 5.58
N LEU A 357 6.98 -4.36 5.11
CA LEU A 357 6.76 -5.76 4.77
C LEU A 357 7.61 -6.20 3.59
N GLU A 358 7.75 -5.34 2.58
CA GLU A 358 8.62 -5.58 1.43
C GLU A 358 10.08 -5.67 1.86
N ARG A 359 10.54 -4.74 2.67
CA ARG A 359 11.90 -4.77 3.22
C ARG A 359 12.15 -6.03 4.05
N PHE A 360 11.18 -6.45 4.84
CA PHE A 360 11.24 -7.67 5.64
C PHE A 360 11.32 -8.93 4.77
N LEU A 361 10.42 -9.05 3.77
CA LEU A 361 10.28 -10.28 2.97
C LEU A 361 11.28 -10.37 1.83
N PHE A 362 11.57 -9.25 1.16
CA PHE A 362 12.38 -9.19 -0.06
C PHE A 362 13.76 -8.55 0.16
N GLY A 363 13.96 -7.84 1.27
CA GLY A 363 15.17 -7.03 1.48
C GLY A 363 15.21 -5.71 0.72
N ILE A 364 14.23 -5.43 -0.14
CA ILE A 364 14.07 -4.22 -0.95
C ILE A 364 12.62 -3.77 -0.95
N THR A 365 12.36 -2.52 -1.37
CA THR A 365 11.00 -2.01 -1.58
C THR A 365 10.65 -1.95 -3.07
N ARG A 366 9.35 -1.88 -3.37
CA ARG A 366 8.84 -1.72 -4.74
C ARG A 366 9.33 -0.43 -5.40
N GLU A 367 9.51 0.63 -4.63
CA GLU A 367 10.00 1.92 -5.12
C GLU A 367 11.47 1.82 -5.56
N GLN A 368 12.29 1.08 -4.83
CA GLN A 368 13.70 0.84 -5.19
C GLN A 368 13.80 0.09 -6.52
N ILE A 369 13.10 -1.06 -6.64
CA ILE A 369 13.17 -1.87 -7.86
C ILE A 369 12.55 -1.17 -9.06
N ALA A 370 11.44 -0.43 -8.88
CA ALA A 370 10.82 0.33 -9.95
C ALA A 370 11.75 1.44 -10.46
N SER A 371 12.29 2.25 -9.56
CA SER A 371 13.22 3.33 -9.93
C SER A 371 14.47 2.80 -10.65
N TYR A 372 15.06 1.71 -10.16
CA TYR A 372 16.20 1.07 -10.80
C TYR A 372 15.88 0.61 -12.23
N LEU A 373 14.76 -0.06 -12.45
CA LEU A 373 14.35 -0.51 -13.77
C LEU A 373 14.01 0.65 -14.69
N PHE A 374 13.32 1.68 -14.20
CA PHE A 374 13.01 2.88 -14.98
C PHE A 374 14.29 3.57 -15.45
N THR A 375 15.31 3.66 -14.60
CA THR A 375 16.63 4.18 -14.99
C THR A 375 17.27 3.29 -16.05
N THR A 376 17.26 1.97 -15.87
CA THR A 376 17.81 0.98 -16.82
C THR A 376 17.11 1.05 -18.17
N TRP A 377 15.82 1.32 -18.18
CA TRP A 377 14.99 1.45 -19.38
C TRP A 377 15.06 2.84 -20.03
N GLY A 378 15.81 3.78 -19.45
CA GLY A 378 15.98 5.14 -19.97
C GLY A 378 14.73 6.02 -19.83
N LEU A 379 13.89 5.77 -18.82
CA LEU A 379 12.82 6.70 -18.50
C LEU A 379 13.37 8.03 -17.97
N PRO A 380 12.60 9.14 -18.06
CA PRO A 380 13.03 10.43 -17.54
C PRO A 380 13.44 10.37 -16.06
N GLU A 381 14.48 11.09 -15.71
CA GLU A 381 15.03 11.16 -14.35
C GLU A 381 13.96 11.58 -13.33
N GLU A 382 13.08 12.51 -13.72
CA GLU A 382 11.94 13.00 -12.94
C GLU A 382 11.06 11.86 -12.46
N MET A 383 10.84 10.88 -13.33
CA MET A 383 10.04 9.69 -13.03
C MET A 383 10.76 8.75 -12.05
N CYS A 384 12.02 8.48 -12.33
CA CYS A 384 12.85 7.60 -11.52
C CYS A 384 12.93 8.11 -10.08
N ILE A 385 13.20 9.41 -9.92
CA ILE A 385 13.29 10.08 -8.62
C ILE A 385 11.91 10.18 -7.95
N ALA A 386 10.88 10.57 -8.70
CA ALA A 386 9.54 10.72 -8.16
C ALA A 386 9.05 9.40 -7.54
N VAL A 387 9.17 8.30 -8.25
CA VAL A 387 8.76 6.97 -7.77
C VAL A 387 9.64 6.53 -6.60
N ARG A 388 10.95 6.76 -6.67
CA ARG A 388 11.89 6.39 -5.59
C ARG A 388 11.59 7.12 -4.28
N GLN A 389 11.20 8.39 -4.34
CA GLN A 389 11.06 9.29 -3.20
C GLN A 389 9.59 9.57 -2.81
N GLN A 390 8.62 8.88 -3.41
CA GLN A 390 7.18 9.14 -3.23
C GLN A 390 6.65 9.02 -1.80
N HIS A 391 7.41 8.39 -0.89
CA HIS A 391 7.04 8.25 0.52
C HIS A 391 7.87 9.16 1.45
N ASN A 392 8.74 10.00 0.91
CA ASN A 392 9.59 10.89 1.68
C ASN A 392 9.04 12.33 1.70
N ALA A 393 8.29 12.68 2.76
CA ALA A 393 7.73 14.03 2.95
C ALA A 393 8.79 15.16 3.01
N HIS A 394 10.02 14.80 3.34
CA HIS A 394 11.11 15.75 3.57
C HIS A 394 12.07 15.84 2.39
N TYR A 395 11.79 15.15 1.28
CA TYR A 395 12.64 15.17 0.11
C TYR A 395 12.71 16.56 -0.53
N THR A 396 13.94 17.11 -0.65
CA THR A 396 14.24 18.43 -1.22
C THR A 396 15.32 18.37 -2.31
N GLY A 397 15.73 17.18 -2.72
CA GLY A 397 16.74 16.95 -3.75
C GLY A 397 16.26 17.28 -5.17
N PRO A 398 17.02 16.86 -6.21
CA PRO A 398 16.62 17.05 -7.60
C PRO A 398 15.19 16.57 -7.86
N GLN A 399 14.46 17.24 -8.74
CA GLN A 399 13.09 16.86 -9.16
C GLN A 399 12.08 16.72 -8.00
N PHE A 400 12.34 17.36 -6.84
CA PHE A 400 11.53 17.23 -5.61
C PHE A 400 10.04 17.48 -5.83
N LYS A 401 9.68 18.34 -6.79
CA LYS A 401 8.27 18.67 -7.05
C LYS A 401 7.48 17.42 -7.43
N TYR A 402 8.01 16.58 -8.30
CA TYR A 402 7.34 15.34 -8.71
C TYR A 402 7.21 14.34 -7.55
N ALA A 403 8.28 14.15 -6.77
CA ALA A 403 8.25 13.29 -5.59
C ALA A 403 7.24 13.75 -4.53
N ASN A 404 7.24 15.07 -4.23
CA ASN A 404 6.33 15.66 -3.26
C ASN A 404 4.87 15.65 -3.72
N LEU A 405 4.60 15.79 -5.03
CA LEU A 405 3.26 15.62 -5.60
C LEU A 405 2.75 14.18 -5.46
N LEU A 406 3.59 13.18 -5.73
CA LEU A 406 3.25 11.77 -5.49
C LEU A 406 3.01 11.49 -4.02
N TYR A 407 3.83 12.07 -3.13
CA TYR A 407 3.61 11.96 -1.68
C TYR A 407 2.23 12.52 -1.28
N LEU A 408 1.89 13.74 -1.73
CA LEU A 408 0.58 14.33 -1.46
C LEU A 408 -0.54 13.44 -1.98
N ALA A 409 -0.45 13.02 -3.23
CA ALA A 409 -1.46 12.14 -3.82
C ALA A 409 -1.62 10.84 -3.02
N HIS A 410 -0.52 10.25 -2.52
CA HIS A 410 -0.57 9.08 -1.66
C HIS A 410 -1.35 9.36 -0.37
N GLN A 411 -1.09 10.48 0.32
CA GLN A 411 -1.76 10.81 1.58
C GLN A 411 -3.25 11.10 1.39
N TYR A 412 -3.60 11.85 0.34
CA TYR A 412 -4.99 12.20 0.04
C TYR A 412 -5.81 11.03 -0.51
N MET A 413 -5.18 9.98 -1.05
CA MET A 413 -5.87 8.77 -1.54
C MET A 413 -6.07 7.67 -0.48
N GLN A 414 -5.54 7.84 0.74
CA GLN A 414 -5.76 6.89 1.83
C GLN A 414 -7.24 6.85 2.27
N PRO A 415 -7.79 5.70 2.72
CA PRO A 415 -9.18 5.62 3.21
C PRO A 415 -9.50 6.61 4.34
N GLN A 416 -8.52 6.90 5.19
CA GLN A 416 -8.63 7.85 6.31
C GLN A 416 -7.87 9.15 6.03
N TRP A 417 -7.88 9.62 4.78
CA TRP A 417 -7.09 10.76 4.34
C TRP A 417 -7.30 12.03 5.18
N LYS A 418 -8.52 12.31 5.67
CA LYS A 418 -8.81 13.49 6.52
C LYS A 418 -7.95 13.54 7.79
N ALA A 419 -7.62 12.39 8.37
CA ALA A 419 -6.71 12.30 9.51
C ALA A 419 -5.23 12.28 9.09
N GLN A 420 -4.92 11.69 7.93
CA GLN A 420 -3.55 11.60 7.42
C GLN A 420 -3.01 12.95 6.99
N VAL A 421 -3.81 13.77 6.29
CA VAL A 421 -3.37 15.08 5.78
C VAL A 421 -2.99 16.06 6.89
N GLN A 422 -3.55 15.90 8.10
CA GLN A 422 -3.17 16.71 9.27
C GLN A 422 -1.72 16.46 9.72
N ARG A 423 -1.11 15.35 9.31
CA ARG A 423 0.26 14.97 9.65
C ARG A 423 1.27 15.39 8.59
N ILE A 424 0.80 15.96 7.47
CA ILE A 424 1.69 16.41 6.39
C ILE A 424 2.42 17.68 6.85
N PRO A 425 3.77 17.73 6.74
CA PRO A 425 4.53 18.91 7.12
C PRO A 425 4.10 20.16 6.33
N ALA A 426 3.86 21.28 7.02
CA ALA A 426 3.50 22.55 6.37
C ALA A 426 4.54 22.98 5.31
N ALA A 427 5.82 22.78 5.59
CA ALA A 427 6.91 23.07 4.67
C ALA A 427 6.79 22.34 3.31
N LEU A 428 6.05 21.22 3.21
CA LEU A 428 5.82 20.54 1.94
C LEU A 428 4.86 21.34 1.05
N TYR A 429 3.79 21.86 1.62
CA TYR A 429 2.83 22.73 0.92
C TYR A 429 3.50 24.03 0.47
N GLU A 430 4.32 24.64 1.34
CA GLU A 430 5.08 25.85 1.04
C GLU A 430 6.04 25.64 -0.15
N ARG A 431 6.80 24.52 -0.16
CA ARG A 431 7.72 24.19 -1.25
C ARG A 431 7.02 24.01 -2.60
N LEU A 432 5.81 23.47 -2.59
CA LEU A 432 5.00 23.30 -3.79
C LEU A 432 4.14 24.53 -4.13
N GLN A 433 4.10 25.53 -3.24
CA GLN A 433 3.22 26.71 -3.36
C GLN A 433 1.75 26.30 -3.51
N LEU A 434 1.31 25.32 -2.72
CA LEU A 434 -0.04 24.77 -2.73
C LEU A 434 -0.80 25.18 -1.47
N ASP A 435 -2.07 25.57 -1.65
CA ASP A 435 -3.01 25.75 -0.55
C ASP A 435 -3.63 24.41 -0.14
N PRO A 436 -3.46 23.97 1.13
CA PRO A 436 -4.08 22.76 1.63
C PRO A 436 -5.61 22.73 1.47
N GLN A 437 -6.30 23.87 1.57
CA GLN A 437 -7.75 23.95 1.42
C GLN A 437 -8.19 23.70 -0.01
N ALA A 438 -7.43 24.20 -0.99
CA ALA A 438 -7.69 23.92 -2.41
C ALA A 438 -7.53 22.42 -2.73
N ILE A 439 -6.55 21.75 -2.12
CA ILE A 439 -6.34 20.30 -2.29
C ILE A 439 -7.49 19.52 -1.62
N TYR A 440 -7.93 19.96 -0.45
CA TYR A 440 -9.05 19.34 0.27
C TYR A 440 -10.32 19.36 -0.60
N ALA A 441 -10.68 20.53 -1.13
CA ALA A 441 -11.83 20.71 -2.02
C ALA A 441 -11.72 19.83 -3.28
N LEU A 442 -10.53 19.78 -3.89
CA LEU A 442 -10.25 18.93 -5.04
C LEU A 442 -10.45 17.43 -4.74
N ARG A 443 -10.04 17.00 -3.56
CA ARG A 443 -10.21 15.58 -3.16
C ARG A 443 -11.68 15.23 -2.93
N GLU A 444 -12.46 16.14 -2.34
CA GLU A 444 -13.90 15.95 -2.18
C GLU A 444 -14.63 15.92 -3.55
N GLU A 445 -14.20 16.73 -4.52
CA GLU A 445 -14.71 16.66 -5.90
C GLU A 445 -14.44 15.27 -6.53
N LEU A 446 -13.24 14.70 -6.30
CA LEU A 446 -12.91 13.36 -6.81
C LEU A 446 -13.76 12.26 -6.17
N ASP A 447 -14.17 12.40 -4.91
CA ASP A 447 -15.07 11.45 -4.25
C ASP A 447 -16.48 11.45 -4.83
N GLN A 448 -16.88 12.56 -5.50
CA GLN A 448 -18.18 12.71 -6.13
C GLN A 448 -18.21 12.19 -7.57
N LEU A 449 -17.06 11.79 -8.14
CA LEU A 449 -17.03 11.24 -9.49
C LEU A 449 -17.87 9.95 -9.55
N PRO A 450 -18.75 9.81 -10.57
CA PRO A 450 -19.53 8.60 -10.75
C PRO A 450 -18.64 7.37 -10.87
N ALA A 451 -18.93 6.34 -10.09
CA ALA A 451 -18.16 5.08 -10.12
C ALA A 451 -18.07 4.48 -11.53
N GLU A 452 -19.12 4.64 -12.34
CA GLU A 452 -19.19 4.17 -13.74
C GLU A 452 -18.12 4.81 -14.63
N GLN A 453 -17.84 6.11 -14.46
CA GLN A 453 -16.80 6.79 -15.24
C GLN A 453 -15.41 6.25 -14.90
N MET A 454 -15.16 6.01 -13.62
CA MET A 454 -13.89 5.46 -13.15
C MET A 454 -13.74 4.01 -13.59
N ASP A 455 -14.80 3.20 -13.46
CA ASP A 455 -14.79 1.80 -13.88
C ASP A 455 -14.59 1.66 -15.39
N ALA A 456 -15.13 2.59 -16.20
CA ALA A 456 -14.86 2.64 -17.63
C ALA A 456 -13.38 2.85 -17.92
N LEU A 457 -12.72 3.81 -17.25
CA LEU A 457 -11.28 4.05 -17.41
C LEU A 457 -10.44 2.84 -16.98
N VAL A 458 -10.79 2.21 -15.88
CA VAL A 458 -10.07 1.03 -15.35
C VAL A 458 -10.22 -0.18 -16.27
N SER A 459 -11.42 -0.40 -16.83
CA SER A 459 -11.66 -1.53 -17.76
C SER A 459 -10.83 -1.44 -19.03
N LEU A 460 -10.46 -0.22 -19.45
CA LEU A 460 -9.60 0.01 -20.62
C LEU A 460 -8.13 -0.36 -20.37
N LEU A 461 -7.70 -0.35 -19.10
CA LEU A 461 -6.36 -0.76 -18.68
C LEU A 461 -6.27 -2.25 -18.35
N ASP A 462 -7.41 -2.93 -18.26
CA ASP A 462 -7.44 -4.37 -17.99
C ASP A 462 -7.15 -5.18 -19.27
N PRO A 463 -5.97 -5.80 -19.41
CA PRO A 463 -5.63 -6.60 -20.59
C PRO A 463 -6.52 -7.85 -20.73
N THR A 464 -7.33 -8.16 -19.72
CA THR A 464 -8.23 -9.34 -19.73
C THR A 464 -9.67 -8.99 -20.10
N ALA A 465 -10.05 -7.70 -20.15
CA ALA A 465 -11.40 -7.25 -20.47
C ALA A 465 -11.82 -7.49 -21.95
N GLY A 466 -10.89 -7.89 -22.80
CA GLY A 466 -11.11 -8.16 -24.23
C GLY A 466 -11.04 -9.64 -24.64
N ARG A 467 -11.06 -10.58 -23.68
CA ARG A 467 -11.04 -12.01 -23.96
C ARG A 467 -12.29 -12.70 -23.46
#